data_e5626394ad723ce2cbc53e2660d1427f
#
_entry.id   e5626394ad723ce2cbc53e2660d1427f
#
_cell.length_a   1.000
_cell.length_b   1.000
_cell.length_c   1.000
_cell.angle_alpha   90.00
_cell.angle_beta   90.00
_cell.angle_gamma   90.00
#
_symmetry.space_group_name_H-M   'P 1'
#
loop_
_entity.id
_entity.type
_entity.pdbx_description
1 polymer ?
#
loop_
_entity_poly.entity_id
_entity_poly.type
_entity_poly.pdbx_seq_one_letter_code
_entity_poly.pdbx_strand_id
1 'polypeptide(L)'
;MPNDTKTSRPAREKIDLSQVEVSPNAKLILMLAAMVAAICGGLYGYDTGIISGTLPLIGDDFHLNSTMKESVASAILLGAVFGAFGAGSLSEKFGRRTTTCLVSGVFVLGATACAFSPDVWSLIAARFVLGLAVGGSTQVVPMYISELAPQERRGSLVTMFNVAIGLGILIANIIGLTQRTNWGWRPMVGIAAIPAALVFVSMFFMPKSPRWSAENEGMKNAILHLSRIRTTKRAVRKEVEAIRENAEGIKQENRGWHGLFQPWVRPALVAALGVAFFTQCGGLEMMIYYAPTFLNDAGFGASSALWASLGVAIVYCIMTILGCLFVDRIGRRRLMLIMGPGAALSLVGLGIMFMLHPAAGSAGSYLIVAFLLLFMMFNSGGIQVCGWLLGAEMFPLSMRGQATSLHAATLWGADLLVTSTALTMAEGIGLTWTMWFYALVNLASVIFVFFFVPETSGASLEDIEDALVENRFRPTRDNKRIVPEEDEEDARSAA
;
A
#
# COMPACT_ATOMS: atom_id res chain seq x y z
N MET A 1 -59.11 4.18 12.10
CA MET A 1 -58.36 3.13 12.77
C MET A 1 -57.12 2.84 11.92
N PRO A 2 -55.93 3.23 12.32
CA PRO A 2 -54.70 2.86 11.61
C PRO A 2 -54.25 1.50 12.12
N ASN A 3 -53.95 0.62 11.15
CA ASN A 3 -53.47 -0.72 11.34
C ASN A 3 -51.99 -0.67 11.77
N ASP A 4 -51.73 -0.94 13.04
CA ASP A 4 -50.40 -1.20 13.60
C ASP A 4 -49.89 -2.58 13.12
N THR A 5 -49.30 -2.63 11.95
CA THR A 5 -48.44 -3.79 11.57
C THR A 5 -47.12 -3.61 12.27
N LYS A 6 -47.04 -4.04 13.53
CA LYS A 6 -45.79 -4.37 14.21
C LYS A 6 -45.09 -5.48 13.41
N THR A 7 -44.16 -5.10 12.56
CA THR A 7 -43.18 -6.02 12.00
C THR A 7 -42.41 -6.63 13.17
N SER A 8 -42.81 -7.85 13.54
CA SER A 8 -42.08 -8.69 14.52
C SER A 8 -40.64 -8.88 14.04
N ARG A 9 -39.68 -8.30 14.76
CA ARG A 9 -38.28 -8.65 14.59
C ARG A 9 -38.15 -10.17 14.67
N PRO A 10 -37.51 -10.85 13.69
CA PRO A 10 -37.30 -12.28 13.76
C PRO A 10 -36.60 -12.59 15.08
N ALA A 11 -37.11 -13.59 15.80
CA ALA A 11 -36.60 -14.02 17.09
C ALA A 11 -35.08 -14.22 17.00
N ARG A 12 -34.31 -13.52 17.83
CA ARG A 12 -32.85 -13.66 17.90
C ARG A 12 -32.55 -15.13 18.22
N GLU A 13 -32.12 -15.90 17.22
CA GLU A 13 -31.65 -17.24 17.39
C GLU A 13 -30.51 -17.24 18.42
N LYS A 14 -30.75 -17.78 19.60
CA LYS A 14 -29.74 -17.88 20.66
C LYS A 14 -28.64 -18.83 20.18
N ILE A 15 -27.52 -18.29 19.77
CA ILE A 15 -26.36 -19.07 19.39
C ILE A 15 -25.84 -19.73 20.68
N ASP A 16 -25.95 -21.05 20.76
CA ASP A 16 -25.37 -21.80 21.86
C ASP A 16 -23.86 -21.91 21.70
N LEU A 17 -23.16 -21.05 22.44
CA LEU A 17 -21.69 -21.03 22.50
C LEU A 17 -21.13 -22.03 23.52
N SER A 18 -21.97 -22.79 24.21
CA SER A 18 -21.52 -23.76 25.22
C SER A 18 -20.64 -24.87 24.62
N GLN A 19 -20.93 -25.24 23.36
CA GLN A 19 -20.23 -26.30 22.62
C GLN A 19 -19.01 -25.78 21.83
N VAL A 20 -18.69 -24.48 21.88
CA VAL A 20 -17.55 -23.93 21.14
C VAL A 20 -16.25 -24.26 21.88
N GLU A 21 -15.44 -25.14 21.29
CA GLU A 21 -14.08 -25.39 21.73
C GLU A 21 -13.11 -24.42 21.07
N VAL A 22 -12.32 -23.77 21.90
CA VAL A 22 -11.29 -22.82 21.43
C VAL A 22 -10.02 -23.60 21.12
N SER A 23 -9.46 -23.37 19.92
CA SER A 23 -8.26 -24.09 19.48
C SER A 23 -7.03 -23.70 20.33
N PRO A 24 -6.24 -24.68 20.82
CA PRO A 24 -4.98 -24.40 21.50
C PRO A 24 -3.96 -23.73 20.59
N ASN A 25 -4.11 -23.87 19.28
CA ASN A 25 -3.19 -23.33 18.26
C ASN A 25 -3.56 -21.91 17.79
N ALA A 26 -4.50 -21.21 18.43
CA ALA A 26 -4.93 -19.87 18.01
C ALA A 26 -3.78 -18.88 17.89
N LYS A 27 -2.80 -18.89 18.82
CA LYS A 27 -1.60 -18.04 18.77
C LYS A 27 -0.71 -18.38 17.57
N LEU A 28 -0.54 -19.65 17.24
CA LEU A 28 0.25 -20.11 16.10
C LEU A 28 -0.39 -19.65 14.78
N ILE A 29 -1.71 -19.80 14.65
CA ILE A 29 -2.43 -19.34 13.43
C ILE A 29 -2.31 -17.83 13.26
N LEU A 30 -2.39 -17.05 14.34
CA LEU A 30 -2.22 -15.60 14.27
C LEU A 30 -0.78 -15.22 13.89
N MET A 31 0.22 -15.95 14.39
CA MET A 31 1.62 -15.76 14.02
C MET A 31 1.86 -16.11 12.53
N LEU A 32 1.27 -17.19 12.05
CA LEU A 32 1.32 -17.56 10.61
C LEU A 32 0.65 -16.48 9.75
N ALA A 33 -0.48 -15.93 10.18
CA ALA A 33 -1.14 -14.82 9.49
C ALA A 33 -0.24 -13.59 9.39
N ALA A 34 0.43 -13.23 10.50
CA ALA A 34 1.39 -12.15 10.54
C ALA A 34 2.59 -12.39 9.60
N MET A 35 3.11 -13.62 9.58
CA MET A 35 4.19 -14.01 8.68
C MET A 35 3.77 -13.94 7.20
N VAL A 36 2.55 -14.40 6.85
CA VAL A 36 2.01 -14.26 5.50
C VAL A 36 1.93 -12.79 5.08
N ALA A 37 1.44 -11.91 5.96
CA ALA A 37 1.39 -10.47 5.69
C ALA A 37 2.80 -9.89 5.46
N ALA A 38 3.75 -10.22 6.32
CA ALA A 38 5.12 -9.76 6.20
C ALA A 38 5.80 -10.26 4.92
N ILE A 39 5.60 -11.53 4.55
CA ILE A 39 6.17 -12.06 3.30
C ILE A 39 5.53 -11.40 2.09
N CYS A 40 4.20 -11.22 2.05
CA CYS A 40 3.54 -10.56 0.93
C CYS A 40 3.97 -9.10 0.77
N GLY A 41 4.08 -8.34 1.87
CA GLY A 41 4.64 -6.99 1.84
C GLY A 41 6.09 -6.99 1.39
N GLY A 42 6.91 -7.93 1.91
CA GLY A 42 8.30 -8.10 1.53
C GLY A 42 8.49 -8.46 0.06
N LEU A 43 7.61 -9.28 -0.51
CA LEU A 43 7.63 -9.63 -1.94
C LEU A 43 7.33 -8.43 -2.84
N TYR A 44 6.35 -7.61 -2.47
CA TYR A 44 6.11 -6.35 -3.17
C TYR A 44 7.34 -5.45 -3.12
N GLY A 45 7.88 -5.21 -1.91
CA GLY A 45 9.08 -4.39 -1.77
C GLY A 45 10.30 -4.99 -2.47
N TYR A 46 10.45 -6.32 -2.47
CA TYR A 46 11.53 -6.99 -3.15
C TYR A 46 11.49 -6.75 -4.66
N ASP A 47 10.31 -6.90 -5.29
CA ASP A 47 10.19 -6.66 -6.72
C ASP A 47 10.44 -5.19 -7.08
N THR A 48 9.91 -4.25 -6.29
CA THR A 48 10.17 -2.82 -6.46
C THR A 48 11.67 -2.50 -6.32
N GLY A 49 12.36 -3.09 -5.36
CA GLY A 49 13.79 -2.82 -5.14
C GLY A 49 14.72 -3.51 -6.12
N ILE A 50 14.41 -4.73 -6.55
CA ILE A 50 15.33 -5.53 -7.37
C ILE A 50 15.48 -4.99 -8.79
N ILE A 51 14.46 -4.30 -9.30
CA ILE A 51 14.49 -3.72 -10.64
C ILE A 51 15.59 -2.67 -10.77
N SER A 52 15.90 -1.91 -9.73
CA SER A 52 16.97 -0.90 -9.72
C SER A 52 18.33 -1.50 -10.03
N GLY A 53 18.60 -2.69 -9.49
CA GLY A 53 19.86 -3.41 -9.72
C GLY A 53 19.87 -4.26 -10.99
N THR A 54 18.71 -4.77 -11.42
CA THR A 54 18.58 -5.69 -12.57
C THR A 54 18.31 -5.00 -13.89
N LEU A 55 17.64 -3.84 -13.90
CA LEU A 55 17.27 -3.13 -15.13
C LEU A 55 18.47 -2.77 -16.03
N PRO A 56 19.62 -2.31 -15.50
CA PRO A 56 20.81 -2.12 -16.33
C PRO A 56 21.28 -3.43 -16.96
N LEU A 57 21.29 -4.54 -16.21
CA LEU A 57 21.71 -5.86 -16.71
C LEU A 57 20.75 -6.40 -17.79
N ILE A 58 19.43 -6.21 -17.60
CA ILE A 58 18.40 -6.55 -18.59
C ILE A 58 18.59 -5.71 -19.85
N GLY A 59 18.87 -4.40 -19.66
CA GLY A 59 19.15 -3.46 -20.74
C GLY A 59 20.36 -3.87 -21.59
N ASP A 60 21.42 -4.33 -20.96
CA ASP A 60 22.64 -4.83 -21.62
C ASP A 60 22.39 -6.17 -22.33
N ASP A 61 21.65 -7.12 -21.68
CA ASP A 61 21.38 -8.46 -22.20
C ASP A 61 20.48 -8.41 -23.46
N PHE A 62 19.47 -7.55 -23.47
CA PHE A 62 18.51 -7.40 -24.57
C PHE A 62 18.73 -6.15 -25.45
N HIS A 63 19.79 -5.38 -25.23
CA HIS A 63 20.12 -4.14 -25.95
C HIS A 63 18.96 -3.12 -25.98
N LEU A 64 18.38 -2.83 -24.79
CA LEU A 64 17.19 -2.01 -24.65
C LEU A 64 17.50 -0.51 -24.67
N ASN A 65 16.70 0.25 -25.41
CA ASN A 65 16.61 1.70 -25.28
C ASN A 65 15.79 2.10 -24.03
N SER A 66 15.74 3.39 -23.69
CA SER A 66 15.07 3.89 -22.49
C SER A 66 13.57 3.58 -22.48
N THR A 67 12.87 3.74 -23.60
CA THR A 67 11.45 3.41 -23.71
C THR A 67 11.17 1.92 -23.42
N MET A 68 12.03 1.02 -23.89
CA MET A 68 11.89 -0.40 -23.62
C MET A 68 12.24 -0.73 -22.15
N LYS A 69 13.23 -0.07 -21.55
CA LYS A 69 13.53 -0.18 -20.12
C LYS A 69 12.33 0.28 -19.26
N GLU A 70 11.71 1.41 -19.62
CA GLU A 70 10.46 1.88 -19.00
C GLU A 70 9.34 0.87 -19.16
N SER A 71 9.17 0.27 -20.35
CA SER A 71 8.15 -0.75 -20.59
C SER A 71 8.36 -2.00 -19.73
N VAL A 72 9.61 -2.45 -19.58
CA VAL A 72 9.96 -3.56 -18.68
C VAL A 72 9.67 -3.17 -17.22
N ALA A 73 10.08 -1.99 -16.76
CA ALA A 73 9.87 -1.55 -15.39
C ALA A 73 8.37 -1.35 -15.08
N SER A 74 7.62 -0.72 -15.97
CA SER A 74 6.23 -0.31 -15.75
C SER A 74 5.19 -1.42 -16.00
N ALA A 75 5.54 -2.48 -16.70
CA ALA A 75 4.62 -3.59 -17.00
C ALA A 75 3.97 -4.20 -15.75
N ILE A 76 4.73 -4.29 -14.66
CA ILE A 76 4.22 -4.79 -13.39
C ILE A 76 3.17 -3.84 -12.79
N LEU A 77 3.36 -2.53 -12.93
CA LEU A 77 2.43 -1.52 -12.42
C LEU A 77 1.11 -1.55 -13.19
N LEU A 78 1.18 -1.75 -14.50
CA LEU A 78 -0.02 -1.98 -15.32
C LEU A 78 -0.78 -3.22 -14.82
N GLY A 79 -0.07 -4.32 -14.58
CA GLY A 79 -0.67 -5.52 -13.98
C GLY A 79 -1.27 -5.24 -12.59
N ALA A 80 -0.61 -4.42 -11.77
CA ALA A 80 -1.05 -4.10 -10.41
C ALA A 80 -2.36 -3.28 -10.39
N VAL A 81 -2.58 -2.38 -11.36
CA VAL A 81 -3.87 -1.69 -11.52
C VAL A 81 -5.01 -2.71 -11.68
N PHE A 82 -4.87 -3.64 -12.63
CA PHE A 82 -5.90 -4.67 -12.86
C PHE A 82 -6.01 -5.66 -11.71
N GLY A 83 -4.88 -6.00 -11.08
CA GLY A 83 -4.80 -6.88 -9.91
C GLY A 83 -5.55 -6.32 -8.72
N ALA A 84 -5.39 -5.02 -8.41
CA ALA A 84 -6.08 -4.35 -7.32
C ALA A 84 -7.60 -4.33 -7.51
N PHE A 85 -8.08 -4.00 -8.71
CA PHE A 85 -9.52 -4.08 -9.02
C PHE A 85 -10.05 -5.50 -8.97
N GLY A 86 -9.35 -6.45 -9.59
CA GLY A 86 -9.79 -7.84 -9.69
C GLY A 86 -9.83 -8.54 -8.34
N ALA A 87 -8.83 -8.33 -7.50
CA ALA A 87 -8.72 -8.99 -6.20
C ALA A 87 -9.84 -8.57 -5.21
N GLY A 88 -10.31 -7.32 -5.26
CA GLY A 88 -11.47 -6.88 -4.52
C GLY A 88 -12.69 -7.75 -4.81
N SER A 89 -13.09 -7.81 -6.06
CA SER A 89 -14.25 -8.61 -6.52
C SER A 89 -14.07 -10.11 -6.26
N LEU A 90 -12.87 -10.65 -6.50
CA LEU A 90 -12.56 -12.05 -6.20
C LEU A 90 -12.64 -12.36 -4.70
N SER A 91 -12.19 -11.44 -3.85
CA SER A 91 -12.20 -11.63 -2.40
C SER A 91 -13.62 -11.58 -1.81
N GLU A 92 -14.51 -10.80 -2.40
CA GLU A 92 -15.93 -10.81 -2.04
C GLU A 92 -16.59 -12.13 -2.44
N LYS A 93 -16.32 -12.63 -3.64
CA LYS A 93 -16.96 -13.82 -4.19
C LYS A 93 -16.40 -15.13 -3.60
N PHE A 94 -15.09 -15.29 -3.54
CA PHE A 94 -14.43 -16.55 -3.16
C PHE A 94 -13.83 -16.54 -1.74
N GLY A 95 -13.87 -15.38 -1.07
CA GLY A 95 -13.28 -15.17 0.24
C GLY A 95 -11.80 -14.81 0.21
N ARG A 96 -11.37 -14.14 1.26
CA ARG A 96 -10.02 -13.55 1.38
C ARG A 96 -8.91 -14.61 1.32
N ARG A 97 -9.11 -15.76 1.98
CA ARG A 97 -8.17 -16.89 1.97
C ARG A 97 -7.92 -17.42 0.57
N THR A 98 -8.98 -17.72 -0.17
CA THR A 98 -8.89 -18.29 -1.53
C THR A 98 -8.23 -17.30 -2.47
N THR A 99 -8.60 -16.01 -2.38
CA THR A 99 -8.02 -14.97 -3.22
C THR A 99 -6.54 -14.77 -2.90
N THR A 100 -6.13 -14.76 -1.62
CA THR A 100 -4.70 -14.70 -1.25
C THR A 100 -3.93 -15.91 -1.77
N CYS A 101 -4.50 -17.10 -1.72
CA CYS A 101 -3.90 -18.30 -2.30
C CYS A 101 -3.71 -18.17 -3.81
N LEU A 102 -4.74 -17.73 -4.55
CA LEU A 102 -4.65 -17.50 -6.00
C LEU A 102 -3.59 -16.46 -6.35
N VAL A 103 -3.59 -15.32 -5.66
CA VAL A 103 -2.61 -14.24 -5.84
C VAL A 103 -1.19 -14.76 -5.59
N SER A 104 -0.95 -15.54 -4.54
CA SER A 104 0.35 -16.12 -4.26
C SER A 104 0.79 -17.12 -5.34
N GLY A 105 -0.13 -17.91 -5.87
CA GLY A 105 0.13 -18.82 -6.99
C GLY A 105 0.50 -18.07 -8.27
N VAL A 106 -0.22 -16.99 -8.58
CA VAL A 106 0.09 -16.10 -9.73
C VAL A 106 1.45 -15.45 -9.53
N PHE A 107 1.83 -15.06 -8.29
CA PHE A 107 3.14 -14.51 -7.99
C PHE A 107 4.25 -15.53 -8.29
N VAL A 108 4.12 -16.78 -7.84
CA VAL A 108 5.08 -17.86 -8.13
C VAL A 108 5.25 -18.03 -9.64
N LEU A 109 4.16 -18.12 -10.37
CA LEU A 109 4.19 -18.26 -11.83
C LEU A 109 4.83 -17.06 -12.51
N GLY A 110 4.47 -15.84 -12.13
CA GLY A 110 5.01 -14.61 -12.69
C GLY A 110 6.51 -14.45 -12.42
N ALA A 111 6.97 -14.65 -11.19
CA ALA A 111 8.39 -14.56 -10.83
C ALA A 111 9.22 -15.62 -11.56
N THR A 112 8.70 -16.86 -11.64
CA THR A 112 9.35 -17.94 -12.39
C THR A 112 9.41 -17.63 -13.89
N ALA A 113 8.30 -17.15 -14.48
CA ALA A 113 8.26 -16.76 -15.88
C ALA A 113 9.22 -15.61 -16.19
N CYS A 114 9.35 -14.62 -15.31
CA CYS A 114 10.35 -13.55 -15.46
C CYS A 114 11.78 -14.12 -15.51
N ALA A 115 12.13 -15.05 -14.62
CA ALA A 115 13.46 -15.64 -14.55
C ALA A 115 13.82 -16.44 -15.81
N PHE A 116 12.85 -17.09 -16.45
CA PHE A 116 13.04 -17.92 -17.65
C PHE A 116 12.68 -17.21 -18.96
N SER A 117 12.46 -15.91 -18.96
CA SER A 117 12.10 -15.14 -20.17
C SER A 117 13.24 -15.17 -21.20
N PRO A 118 12.98 -15.67 -22.43
CA PRO A 118 13.98 -15.75 -23.50
C PRO A 118 14.21 -14.40 -24.19
N ASP A 119 13.22 -13.52 -24.18
CA ASP A 119 13.22 -12.22 -24.86
C ASP A 119 12.47 -11.15 -24.03
N VAL A 120 12.59 -9.88 -24.46
CA VAL A 120 12.02 -8.74 -23.74
C VAL A 120 10.49 -8.76 -23.71
N TRP A 121 9.82 -9.27 -24.75
CA TRP A 121 8.35 -9.27 -24.81
C TRP A 121 7.75 -10.30 -23.85
N SER A 122 8.40 -11.48 -23.76
CA SER A 122 8.03 -12.50 -22.76
C SER A 122 8.29 -12.00 -21.35
N LEU A 123 9.37 -11.23 -21.12
CA LEU A 123 9.64 -10.59 -19.83
C LEU A 123 8.58 -9.56 -19.48
N ILE A 124 8.18 -8.69 -20.41
CA ILE A 124 7.10 -7.70 -20.21
C ILE A 124 5.78 -8.40 -19.86
N ALA A 125 5.42 -9.46 -20.60
CA ALA A 125 4.22 -10.24 -20.32
C ALA A 125 4.28 -10.93 -18.95
N ALA A 126 5.42 -11.51 -18.58
CA ALA A 126 5.63 -12.15 -17.28
C ALA A 126 5.57 -11.12 -16.12
N ARG A 127 6.14 -9.92 -16.30
CA ARG A 127 6.04 -8.81 -15.34
C ARG A 127 4.61 -8.30 -15.18
N PHE A 128 3.83 -8.24 -16.25
CA PHE A 128 2.40 -7.92 -16.17
C PHE A 128 1.64 -8.96 -15.32
N VAL A 129 1.88 -10.26 -15.55
CA VAL A 129 1.29 -11.34 -14.74
C VAL A 129 1.73 -11.23 -13.27
N LEU A 130 3.00 -10.95 -13.02
CA LEU A 130 3.52 -10.69 -11.67
C LEU A 130 2.82 -9.49 -11.02
N GLY A 131 2.56 -8.45 -11.80
CA GLY A 131 1.83 -7.26 -11.38
C GLY A 131 0.39 -7.56 -10.93
N LEU A 132 -0.33 -8.44 -11.61
CA LEU A 132 -1.66 -8.88 -11.14
C LEU A 132 -1.59 -9.43 -9.71
N ALA A 133 -0.53 -10.16 -9.39
CA ALA A 133 -0.31 -10.68 -8.05
C ALA A 133 0.08 -9.59 -7.05
N VAL A 134 0.95 -8.65 -7.42
CA VAL A 134 1.37 -7.54 -6.55
C VAL A 134 0.16 -6.68 -6.19
N GLY A 135 -0.57 -6.15 -7.17
CA GLY A 135 -1.76 -5.33 -6.94
C GLY A 135 -2.86 -6.08 -6.18
N GLY A 136 -3.05 -7.37 -6.51
CA GLY A 136 -3.99 -8.22 -5.78
C GLY A 136 -3.61 -8.41 -4.32
N SER A 137 -2.32 -8.61 -4.02
CA SER A 137 -1.83 -8.79 -2.65
C SER A 137 -1.97 -7.53 -1.80
N THR A 138 -1.69 -6.35 -2.36
CA THR A 138 -1.82 -5.08 -1.64
C THR A 138 -3.26 -4.77 -1.24
N GLN A 139 -4.23 -5.29 -1.98
CA GLN A 139 -5.65 -5.14 -1.67
C GLN A 139 -6.16 -6.21 -0.69
N VAL A 140 -5.89 -7.50 -0.95
CA VAL A 140 -6.53 -8.59 -0.20
C VAL A 140 -5.81 -8.96 1.09
N VAL A 141 -4.48 -8.86 1.15
CA VAL A 141 -3.72 -9.33 2.31
C VAL A 141 -3.94 -8.46 3.55
N PRO A 142 -3.84 -7.12 3.49
CA PRO A 142 -4.15 -6.27 4.64
C PRO A 142 -5.59 -6.45 5.13
N MET A 143 -6.56 -6.59 4.22
CA MET A 143 -7.95 -6.87 4.54
C MET A 143 -8.09 -8.21 5.28
N TYR A 144 -7.52 -9.28 4.75
CA TYR A 144 -7.57 -10.62 5.37
C TYR A 144 -6.96 -10.62 6.77
N ILE A 145 -5.79 -10.01 6.94
CA ILE A 145 -5.12 -9.91 8.23
C ILE A 145 -5.93 -9.08 9.23
N SER A 146 -6.53 -7.99 8.80
CA SER A 146 -7.37 -7.15 9.66
C SER A 146 -8.64 -7.88 10.15
N GLU A 147 -9.16 -8.83 9.36
CA GLU A 147 -10.32 -9.67 9.72
C GLU A 147 -9.95 -10.85 10.64
N LEU A 148 -8.70 -11.35 10.59
CA LEU A 148 -8.20 -12.40 11.48
C LEU A 148 -7.69 -11.84 12.80
N ALA A 149 -7.13 -10.64 12.81
CA ALA A 149 -6.49 -10.01 13.96
C ALA A 149 -7.49 -9.67 15.08
N PRO A 150 -7.13 -9.89 16.36
CA PRO A 150 -7.85 -9.29 17.48
C PRO A 150 -7.86 -7.76 17.39
N GLN A 151 -8.89 -7.11 17.92
CA GLN A 151 -9.06 -5.65 17.85
C GLN A 151 -7.80 -4.90 18.33
N GLU A 152 -7.19 -5.36 19.43
CA GLU A 152 -6.03 -4.74 20.08
C GLU A 152 -4.74 -4.82 19.24
N ARG A 153 -4.66 -5.77 18.29
CA ARG A 153 -3.46 -6.02 17.45
C ARG A 153 -3.65 -5.75 15.96
N ARG A 154 -4.85 -5.34 15.57
CA ARG A 154 -5.20 -5.16 14.14
C ARG A 154 -4.30 -4.13 13.46
N GLY A 155 -4.13 -2.97 14.08
CA GLY A 155 -3.27 -1.89 13.54
C GLY A 155 -1.82 -2.34 13.39
N SER A 156 -1.23 -2.96 14.42
CA SER A 156 0.16 -3.40 14.37
C SER A 156 0.43 -4.47 13.30
N LEU A 157 -0.53 -5.38 13.06
CA LEU A 157 -0.40 -6.43 12.05
C LEU A 157 -0.52 -5.88 10.62
N VAL A 158 -1.41 -4.90 10.39
CA VAL A 158 -1.49 -4.21 9.09
C VAL A 158 -0.25 -3.35 8.85
N THR A 159 0.24 -2.64 9.87
CA THR A 159 1.48 -1.86 9.78
C THR A 159 2.68 -2.74 9.43
N MET A 160 2.73 -3.99 9.92
CA MET A 160 3.80 -4.93 9.60
C MET A 160 3.90 -5.23 8.08
N PHE A 161 2.78 -5.23 7.36
CA PHE A 161 2.80 -5.33 5.89
C PHE A 161 3.58 -4.17 5.25
N ASN A 162 3.32 -2.93 5.68
CA ASN A 162 4.00 -1.74 5.16
C ASN A 162 5.50 -1.71 5.54
N VAL A 163 5.84 -2.07 6.77
CA VAL A 163 7.24 -2.19 7.20
C VAL A 163 7.98 -3.25 6.37
N ALA A 164 7.31 -4.36 6.09
CA ALA A 164 7.89 -5.43 5.28
C ALA A 164 8.16 -5.02 3.83
N ILE A 165 7.41 -4.07 3.25
CA ILE A 165 7.73 -3.48 1.95
C ILE A 165 9.11 -2.82 2.00
N GLY A 166 9.37 -1.99 3.00
CA GLY A 166 10.68 -1.34 3.18
C GLY A 166 11.83 -2.34 3.36
N LEU A 167 11.60 -3.39 4.14
CA LEU A 167 12.59 -4.48 4.30
C LEU A 167 12.81 -5.25 3.00
N GLY A 168 11.76 -5.47 2.21
CA GLY A 168 11.85 -6.10 0.89
C GLY A 168 12.72 -5.29 -0.08
N ILE A 169 12.50 -3.97 -0.16
CA ILE A 169 13.32 -3.04 -0.96
C ILE A 169 14.77 -3.09 -0.50
N LEU A 170 15.02 -3.08 0.81
CA LEU A 170 16.37 -3.15 1.36
C LEU A 170 17.08 -4.46 1.00
N ILE A 171 16.43 -5.60 1.18
CA ILE A 171 16.98 -6.92 0.82
C ILE A 171 17.27 -6.99 -0.68
N ALA A 172 16.38 -6.49 -1.52
CA ALA A 172 16.56 -6.45 -2.97
C ALA A 172 17.79 -5.62 -3.37
N ASN A 173 17.97 -4.44 -2.77
CA ASN A 173 19.15 -3.60 -3.05
C ASN A 173 20.46 -4.24 -2.56
N ILE A 174 20.46 -4.95 -1.42
CA ILE A 174 21.63 -5.72 -0.95
C ILE A 174 21.96 -6.82 -1.97
N ILE A 175 20.96 -7.58 -2.46
CA ILE A 175 21.16 -8.62 -3.47
C ILE A 175 21.63 -7.99 -4.78
N GLY A 176 21.03 -6.89 -5.23
CA GLY A 176 21.44 -6.16 -6.44
C GLY A 176 22.89 -5.70 -6.39
N LEU A 177 23.35 -5.21 -5.23
CA LEU A 177 24.73 -4.77 -5.03
C LEU A 177 25.73 -5.95 -4.98
N THR A 178 25.38 -7.02 -4.24
CA THR A 178 26.34 -8.12 -3.92
C THR A 178 26.37 -9.23 -4.97
N GLN A 179 25.26 -9.49 -5.66
CA GLN A 179 25.14 -10.64 -6.57
C GLN A 179 25.15 -10.26 -8.05
N ARG A 180 25.28 -8.99 -8.39
CA ARG A 180 25.26 -8.49 -9.79
C ARG A 180 26.23 -9.25 -10.70
N THR A 181 27.44 -9.48 -10.23
CA THR A 181 28.51 -10.15 -11.00
C THR A 181 28.44 -11.67 -10.97
N ASN A 182 27.82 -12.24 -9.91
CA ASN A 182 27.84 -13.69 -9.67
C ASN A 182 26.60 -14.39 -10.25
N TRP A 183 25.43 -13.79 -10.13
CA TRP A 183 24.16 -14.45 -10.47
C TRP A 183 23.58 -13.99 -11.81
N GLY A 184 23.85 -12.75 -12.21
CA GLY A 184 23.08 -12.11 -13.27
C GLY A 184 21.63 -11.81 -12.84
N TRP A 185 20.83 -11.20 -13.72
CA TRP A 185 19.51 -10.70 -13.35
C TRP A 185 18.43 -11.80 -13.18
N ARG A 186 18.52 -12.92 -13.93
CA ARG A 186 17.51 -14.00 -13.92
C ARG A 186 17.31 -14.64 -12.53
N PRO A 187 18.35 -15.16 -11.86
CA PRO A 187 18.19 -15.68 -10.50
C PRO A 187 17.80 -14.60 -9.48
N MET A 188 18.26 -13.36 -9.65
CA MET A 188 17.87 -12.26 -8.76
C MET A 188 16.36 -12.01 -8.78
N VAL A 189 15.72 -12.06 -9.94
CA VAL A 189 14.27 -11.93 -10.04
C VAL A 189 13.58 -13.22 -9.60
N GLY A 190 14.11 -14.38 -10.01
CA GLY A 190 13.48 -15.69 -9.76
C GLY A 190 13.43 -16.11 -8.30
N ILE A 191 14.36 -15.65 -7.46
CA ILE A 191 14.40 -16.02 -6.03
C ILE A 191 13.13 -15.61 -5.27
N ALA A 192 12.41 -14.61 -5.74
CA ALA A 192 11.11 -14.17 -5.18
C ALA A 192 10.03 -15.28 -5.24
N ALA A 193 10.17 -16.24 -6.16
CA ALA A 193 9.25 -17.37 -6.24
C ALA A 193 9.28 -18.26 -4.98
N ILE A 194 10.42 -18.33 -4.27
CA ILE A 194 10.57 -19.18 -3.08
C ILE A 194 9.67 -18.70 -1.93
N PRO A 195 9.78 -17.45 -1.43
CA PRO A 195 8.89 -16.97 -0.38
C PRO A 195 7.43 -16.89 -0.85
N ALA A 196 7.17 -16.63 -2.14
CA ALA A 196 5.81 -16.68 -2.68
C ALA A 196 5.19 -18.09 -2.61
N ALA A 197 5.98 -19.14 -2.94
CA ALA A 197 5.55 -20.54 -2.80
C ALA A 197 5.29 -20.90 -1.33
N LEU A 198 6.09 -20.38 -0.40
CA LEU A 198 5.86 -20.57 1.04
C LEU A 198 4.51 -19.96 1.46
N VAL A 199 4.18 -18.76 1.00
CA VAL A 199 2.85 -18.15 1.25
C VAL A 199 1.75 -19.01 0.62
N PHE A 200 1.90 -19.41 -0.65
CA PHE A 200 0.92 -20.24 -1.35
C PHE A 200 0.59 -21.51 -0.57
N VAL A 201 1.61 -22.25 -0.12
CA VAL A 201 1.45 -23.46 0.68
C VAL A 201 0.82 -23.16 2.05
N SER A 202 1.29 -22.09 2.72
CA SER A 202 0.76 -21.70 4.03
C SER A 202 -0.74 -21.37 4.00
N MET A 203 -1.24 -20.84 2.88
CA MET A 203 -2.67 -20.50 2.75
C MET A 203 -3.61 -21.73 2.80
N PHE A 204 -3.12 -22.93 2.51
CA PHE A 204 -3.95 -24.16 2.68
C PHE A 204 -4.25 -24.47 4.15
N PHE A 205 -3.43 -24.01 5.07
CA PHE A 205 -3.58 -24.24 6.52
C PHE A 205 -4.30 -23.10 7.23
N MET A 206 -4.45 -21.94 6.58
CA MET A 206 -5.07 -20.76 7.15
C MET A 206 -6.60 -20.87 7.21
N PRO A 207 -7.27 -20.31 8.24
CA PRO A 207 -8.72 -20.28 8.33
C PRO A 207 -9.32 -19.28 7.33
N LYS A 208 -10.58 -19.48 6.96
CA LYS A 208 -11.34 -18.46 6.24
C LYS A 208 -11.58 -17.24 7.14
N SER A 209 -11.84 -16.08 6.51
CA SER A 209 -12.26 -14.89 7.26
C SER A 209 -13.60 -15.13 7.98
N PRO A 210 -13.68 -14.89 9.30
CA PRO A 210 -14.93 -15.03 10.01
C PRO A 210 -16.04 -14.08 9.52
N ARG A 211 -15.67 -12.86 9.13
CA ARG A 211 -16.62 -11.87 8.60
C ARG A 211 -17.20 -12.32 7.28
N TRP A 212 -16.35 -12.69 6.34
CA TRP A 212 -16.79 -13.22 5.05
C TRP A 212 -17.64 -14.49 5.20
N SER A 213 -17.25 -15.39 6.10
CA SER A 213 -18.02 -16.61 6.36
C SER A 213 -19.39 -16.31 6.97
N ALA A 214 -19.53 -15.27 7.82
CA ALA A 214 -20.81 -14.86 8.36
C ALA A 214 -21.77 -14.37 7.27
N GLU A 215 -21.25 -13.63 6.29
CA GLU A 215 -22.02 -13.08 5.17
C GLU A 215 -22.42 -14.13 4.12
N ASN A 216 -21.51 -15.06 3.80
CA ASN A 216 -21.65 -15.97 2.65
C ASN A 216 -21.94 -17.43 3.03
N GLU A 217 -21.49 -17.90 4.19
CA GLU A 217 -21.59 -19.32 4.64
C GLU A 217 -22.43 -19.49 5.91
N GLY A 218 -22.86 -18.37 6.51
CA GLY A 218 -23.66 -18.31 7.71
C GLY A 218 -22.87 -18.27 9.02
N MET A 219 -23.54 -17.80 10.08
CA MET A 219 -22.94 -17.51 11.39
C MET A 219 -22.28 -18.74 12.05
N LYS A 220 -22.79 -19.95 11.80
CA LYS A 220 -22.21 -21.20 12.35
C LYS A 220 -20.76 -21.40 11.86
N ASN A 221 -20.49 -21.19 10.58
CA ASN A 221 -19.15 -21.30 10.02
C ASN A 221 -18.24 -20.15 10.50
N ALA A 222 -18.78 -18.94 10.64
CA ALA A 222 -18.05 -17.81 11.23
C ALA A 222 -17.55 -18.13 12.65
N ILE A 223 -18.40 -18.71 13.49
CA ILE A 223 -18.04 -19.15 14.86
C ILE A 223 -16.94 -20.20 14.83
N LEU A 224 -17.02 -21.19 13.92
CA LEU A 224 -16.00 -22.21 13.75
C LEU A 224 -14.63 -21.59 13.38
N HIS A 225 -14.62 -20.60 12.48
CA HIS A 225 -13.37 -19.92 12.12
C HIS A 225 -12.85 -19.00 13.24
N LEU A 226 -13.73 -18.31 13.97
CA LEU A 226 -13.37 -17.52 15.14
C LEU A 226 -12.76 -18.36 16.27
N SER A 227 -13.32 -19.55 16.54
CA SER A 227 -12.82 -20.44 17.58
C SER A 227 -11.39 -20.95 17.32
N ARG A 228 -10.97 -20.94 16.05
CA ARG A 228 -9.60 -21.31 15.64
C ARG A 228 -8.57 -20.19 15.87
N ILE A 229 -9.00 -18.92 15.92
CA ILE A 229 -8.11 -17.76 15.98
C ILE A 229 -8.23 -16.94 17.27
N ARG A 230 -9.16 -17.30 18.17
CA ARG A 230 -9.32 -16.65 19.48
C ARG A 230 -8.91 -17.61 20.60
N THR A 231 -8.36 -17.05 21.67
CA THR A 231 -7.84 -17.83 22.80
C THR A 231 -8.86 -18.04 23.90
N THR A 232 -9.98 -17.34 23.90
CA THR A 232 -11.01 -17.41 24.96
C THR A 232 -12.42 -17.43 24.36
N LYS A 233 -13.33 -18.18 24.99
CA LYS A 233 -14.77 -18.19 24.62
C LYS A 233 -15.42 -16.82 24.73
N ARG A 234 -14.96 -15.97 25.67
CA ARG A 234 -15.44 -14.59 25.85
C ARG A 234 -15.11 -13.73 24.64
N ALA A 235 -13.87 -13.84 24.09
CA ALA A 235 -13.46 -13.12 22.89
C ALA A 235 -14.26 -13.55 21.67
N VAL A 236 -14.52 -14.87 21.51
CA VAL A 236 -15.38 -15.38 20.43
C VAL A 236 -16.78 -14.78 20.53
N ARG A 237 -17.39 -14.78 21.74
CA ARG A 237 -18.74 -14.23 21.96
C ARG A 237 -18.82 -12.75 21.59
N LYS A 238 -17.89 -11.93 22.11
CA LYS A 238 -17.85 -10.48 21.84
C LYS A 238 -17.76 -10.18 20.35
N GLU A 239 -16.96 -10.97 19.63
CA GLU A 239 -16.74 -10.73 18.20
C GLU A 239 -17.89 -11.25 17.34
N VAL A 240 -18.55 -12.35 17.73
CA VAL A 240 -19.78 -12.83 17.09
C VAL A 240 -20.89 -11.78 17.20
N GLU A 241 -21.05 -11.19 18.39
CA GLU A 241 -22.02 -10.10 18.61
C GLU A 241 -21.74 -8.92 17.70
N ALA A 242 -20.47 -8.46 17.64
CA ALA A 242 -20.04 -7.36 16.78
C ALA A 242 -20.22 -7.67 15.26
N ILE A 243 -19.89 -8.89 14.82
CA ILE A 243 -20.12 -9.30 13.41
C ILE A 243 -21.60 -9.29 13.06
N ARG A 244 -22.44 -9.73 13.99
CA ARG A 244 -23.90 -9.77 13.78
C ARG A 244 -24.51 -8.36 13.69
N GLU A 245 -24.13 -7.46 14.58
CA GLU A 245 -24.56 -6.05 14.55
C GLU A 245 -24.15 -5.37 13.25
N ASN A 246 -22.89 -5.53 12.82
CA ASN A 246 -22.40 -4.99 11.57
C ASN A 246 -23.10 -5.58 10.34
N ALA A 247 -23.38 -6.92 10.33
CA ALA A 247 -24.06 -7.57 9.20
C ALA A 247 -25.52 -7.10 9.05
N GLU A 248 -26.19 -6.78 10.15
CA GLU A 248 -27.54 -6.21 10.14
C GLU A 248 -27.52 -4.76 9.61
N GLY A 249 -26.51 -3.94 9.98
CA GLY A 249 -26.33 -2.56 9.53
C GLY A 249 -25.95 -2.47 8.03
N ILE A 250 -24.99 -3.24 7.59
CA ILE A 250 -24.49 -3.20 6.19
C ILE A 250 -25.57 -3.63 5.18
N LYS A 251 -26.42 -4.61 5.51
CA LYS A 251 -27.52 -5.04 4.63
C LYS A 251 -28.55 -3.94 4.34
N GLN A 252 -28.69 -2.97 5.24
CA GLN A 252 -29.64 -1.85 5.06
C GLN A 252 -29.06 -0.72 4.20
N GLU A 253 -27.73 -0.61 4.07
CA GLU A 253 -27.08 0.59 3.49
C GLU A 253 -26.04 0.32 2.40
N ASN A 254 -25.91 -0.90 1.88
CA ASN A 254 -24.90 -1.16 0.84
C ASN A 254 -25.23 -0.40 -0.45
N ARG A 255 -24.58 0.75 -0.60
CA ARG A 255 -24.77 1.67 -1.75
C ARG A 255 -23.86 1.34 -2.93
N GLY A 256 -22.88 0.46 -2.76
CA GLY A 256 -21.97 0.00 -3.81
C GLY A 256 -21.31 1.13 -4.61
N TRP A 257 -21.04 0.90 -5.89
CA TRP A 257 -20.45 1.89 -6.80
C TRP A 257 -21.30 3.14 -6.98
N HIS A 258 -22.63 3.01 -6.99
CA HIS A 258 -23.53 4.17 -7.11
C HIS A 258 -23.44 5.11 -5.90
N GLY A 259 -23.25 4.57 -4.71
CA GLY A 259 -23.06 5.36 -3.49
C GLY A 259 -21.80 6.22 -3.55
N LEU A 260 -20.72 5.70 -4.12
CA LEU A 260 -19.43 6.36 -4.16
C LEU A 260 -19.44 7.69 -4.94
N PHE A 261 -20.27 7.82 -5.98
CA PHE A 261 -20.34 9.03 -6.80
C PHE A 261 -21.43 10.01 -6.38
N GLN A 262 -22.09 9.78 -5.25
CA GLN A 262 -23.11 10.69 -4.72
C GLN A 262 -22.49 12.05 -4.31
N PRO A 263 -23.24 13.17 -4.40
CA PRO A 263 -22.72 14.51 -4.13
C PRO A 263 -22.09 14.68 -2.75
N TRP A 264 -22.65 14.06 -1.73
CA TRP A 264 -22.16 14.17 -0.36
C TRP A 264 -20.83 13.41 -0.10
N VAL A 265 -20.52 12.39 -0.91
CA VAL A 265 -19.25 11.63 -0.83
C VAL A 265 -18.12 12.29 -1.62
N ARG A 266 -18.44 13.17 -2.57
CA ARG A 266 -17.45 13.81 -3.46
C ARG A 266 -16.26 14.46 -2.73
N PRO A 267 -16.42 15.15 -1.58
CA PRO A 267 -15.28 15.72 -0.86
C PRO A 267 -14.27 14.65 -0.43
N ALA A 268 -14.73 13.51 0.10
CA ALA A 268 -13.87 12.39 0.46
C ALA A 268 -13.22 11.76 -0.78
N LEU A 269 -13.98 11.61 -1.87
CA LEU A 269 -13.48 11.05 -3.13
C LEU A 269 -12.36 11.92 -3.71
N VAL A 270 -12.56 13.24 -3.79
CA VAL A 270 -11.54 14.19 -4.28
C VAL A 270 -10.31 14.15 -3.38
N ALA A 271 -10.49 14.21 -2.06
CA ALA A 271 -9.36 14.19 -1.12
C ALA A 271 -8.56 12.89 -1.23
N ALA A 272 -9.22 11.73 -1.18
CA ALA A 272 -8.56 10.44 -1.22
C ALA A 272 -7.85 10.16 -2.56
N LEU A 273 -8.54 10.37 -3.69
CA LEU A 273 -7.96 10.13 -5.01
C LEU A 273 -6.86 11.13 -5.35
N GLY A 274 -7.02 12.40 -4.95
CA GLY A 274 -5.98 13.42 -5.13
C GLY A 274 -4.73 13.09 -4.32
N VAL A 275 -4.87 12.66 -3.06
CA VAL A 275 -3.73 12.21 -2.26
C VAL A 275 -3.07 11.00 -2.91
N ALA A 276 -3.83 9.99 -3.35
CA ALA A 276 -3.30 8.82 -4.05
C ALA A 276 -2.48 9.22 -5.29
N PHE A 277 -3.04 10.11 -6.11
CA PHE A 277 -2.40 10.60 -7.32
C PHE A 277 -1.09 11.34 -7.01
N PHE A 278 -1.13 12.34 -6.13
CA PHE A 278 0.05 13.14 -5.82
C PHE A 278 1.13 12.37 -5.06
N THR A 279 0.75 11.39 -4.23
CA THR A 279 1.72 10.55 -3.52
C THR A 279 2.65 9.83 -4.50
N GLN A 280 2.11 9.26 -5.56
CA GLN A 280 2.90 8.53 -6.55
C GLN A 280 3.48 9.43 -7.62
N CYS A 281 2.72 10.42 -8.11
CA CYS A 281 3.25 11.40 -9.07
C CYS A 281 4.37 12.28 -8.51
N GLY A 282 4.59 12.28 -7.19
CA GLY A 282 5.72 12.96 -6.56
C GLY A 282 7.11 12.41 -6.91
N GLY A 283 7.19 11.23 -7.57
CA GLY A 283 8.43 10.67 -8.12
C GLY A 283 9.20 9.75 -7.17
N LEU A 284 8.56 9.23 -6.10
CA LEU A 284 9.20 8.31 -5.16
C LEU A 284 9.68 7.02 -5.85
N GLU A 285 8.76 6.34 -6.55
CA GLU A 285 9.06 5.08 -7.23
C GLU A 285 10.07 5.27 -8.37
N MET A 286 10.01 6.41 -9.08
CA MET A 286 11.02 6.77 -10.06
C MET A 286 12.42 6.75 -9.44
N MET A 287 12.58 7.32 -8.23
CA MET A 287 13.87 7.33 -7.55
C MET A 287 14.29 5.93 -7.08
N ILE A 288 13.34 5.08 -6.67
CA ILE A 288 13.66 3.70 -6.30
C ILE A 288 14.10 2.90 -7.53
N TYR A 289 13.40 3.04 -8.66
CA TYR A 289 13.66 2.24 -9.88
C TYR A 289 14.88 2.72 -10.65
N TYR A 290 15.04 4.04 -10.81
CA TYR A 290 15.97 4.62 -11.77
C TYR A 290 17.15 5.40 -11.14
N ALA A 291 17.26 5.47 -9.79
CA ALA A 291 18.38 6.16 -9.16
C ALA A 291 19.76 5.68 -9.66
N PRO A 292 20.02 4.35 -9.82
CA PRO A 292 21.30 3.92 -10.39
C PRO A 292 21.53 4.44 -11.81
N THR A 293 20.50 4.48 -12.64
CA THR A 293 20.58 4.98 -14.02
C THR A 293 20.87 6.47 -14.01
N PHE A 294 20.11 7.28 -13.28
CA PHE A 294 20.31 8.73 -13.19
C PHE A 294 21.69 9.10 -12.63
N LEU A 295 22.16 8.37 -11.64
CA LEU A 295 23.50 8.59 -11.07
C LEU A 295 24.60 8.19 -12.03
N ASN A 296 24.41 7.12 -12.80
CA ASN A 296 25.35 6.70 -13.83
C ASN A 296 25.44 7.77 -14.95
N ASP A 297 24.30 8.29 -15.39
CA ASP A 297 24.21 9.37 -16.39
C ASP A 297 24.83 10.68 -15.87
N ALA A 298 24.79 10.90 -14.55
CA ALA A 298 25.46 12.03 -13.89
C ALA A 298 26.98 11.81 -13.67
N GLY A 299 27.54 10.71 -14.21
CA GLY A 299 28.98 10.44 -14.15
C GLY A 299 29.44 9.61 -12.95
N PHE A 300 28.51 9.04 -12.15
CA PHE A 300 28.88 8.07 -11.12
C PHE A 300 29.20 6.73 -11.76
N GLY A 301 30.22 6.05 -11.26
CA GLY A 301 30.48 4.66 -11.68
C GLY A 301 29.36 3.72 -11.19
N ALA A 302 29.12 2.64 -11.93
CA ALA A 302 28.02 1.71 -11.66
C ALA A 302 28.00 1.18 -10.21
N SER A 303 29.15 0.93 -9.59
CA SER A 303 29.23 0.51 -8.18
C SER A 303 28.78 1.62 -7.22
N SER A 304 29.24 2.86 -7.44
CA SER A 304 28.85 4.01 -6.60
C SER A 304 27.38 4.31 -6.69
N ALA A 305 26.77 4.16 -7.86
CA ALA A 305 25.34 4.33 -8.08
C ALA A 305 24.51 3.28 -7.31
N LEU A 306 24.97 2.02 -7.26
CA LEU A 306 24.32 0.96 -6.48
C LEU A 306 24.45 1.18 -4.96
N TRP A 307 25.60 1.67 -4.48
CA TRP A 307 25.76 2.06 -3.08
C TRP A 307 24.82 3.20 -2.68
N ALA A 308 24.65 4.19 -3.55
CA ALA A 308 23.69 5.26 -3.32
C ALA A 308 22.23 4.72 -3.28
N SER A 309 21.89 3.77 -4.17
CA SER A 309 20.57 3.12 -4.14
C SER A 309 20.34 2.28 -2.89
N LEU A 310 21.37 1.64 -2.36
CA LEU A 310 21.30 1.00 -1.05
C LEU A 310 21.01 2.04 0.05
N GLY A 311 21.64 3.22 -0.01
CA GLY A 311 21.35 4.34 0.88
C GLY A 311 19.88 4.78 0.78
N VAL A 312 19.33 4.89 -0.44
CA VAL A 312 17.91 5.16 -0.70
C VAL A 312 17.02 4.12 0.00
N ALA A 313 17.32 2.83 -0.16
CA ALA A 313 16.55 1.75 0.45
C ALA A 313 16.62 1.77 1.99
N ILE A 314 17.77 2.08 2.57
CA ILE A 314 17.96 2.22 4.03
C ILE A 314 17.10 3.37 4.55
N VAL A 315 17.19 4.55 3.93
CA VAL A 315 16.41 5.74 4.33
C VAL A 315 14.92 5.47 4.18
N TYR A 316 14.50 4.86 3.06
CA TYR A 316 13.10 4.46 2.84
C TYR A 316 12.60 3.57 3.98
N CYS A 317 13.33 2.50 4.30
CA CYS A 317 12.94 1.55 5.34
C CYS A 317 12.82 2.22 6.72
N ILE A 318 13.83 2.98 7.12
CA ILE A 318 13.84 3.69 8.42
C ILE A 318 12.68 4.70 8.48
N MET A 319 12.53 5.52 7.45
CA MET A 319 11.54 6.58 7.45
C MET A 319 10.11 6.07 7.33
N THR A 320 9.86 4.97 6.63
CA THR A 320 8.56 4.31 6.62
C THR A 320 8.20 3.79 8.01
N ILE A 321 9.16 3.17 8.73
CA ILE A 321 8.94 2.73 10.12
C ILE A 321 8.60 3.92 11.02
N LEU A 322 9.39 4.99 10.95
CA LEU A 322 9.15 6.21 11.74
C LEU A 322 7.81 6.86 11.37
N GLY A 323 7.50 6.97 10.09
CA GLY A 323 6.21 7.47 9.61
C GLY A 323 5.03 6.70 10.19
N CYS A 324 5.07 5.37 10.13
CA CYS A 324 4.04 4.50 10.72
C CYS A 324 3.91 4.66 12.24
N LEU A 325 5.01 4.91 12.95
CA LEU A 325 4.98 5.10 14.42
C LEU A 325 4.45 6.48 14.84
N PHE A 326 4.66 7.50 14.03
CA PHE A 326 4.33 8.88 14.39
C PHE A 326 3.08 9.43 13.71
N VAL A 327 2.56 8.79 12.65
CA VAL A 327 1.40 9.28 11.88
C VAL A 327 0.16 9.50 12.75
N ASP A 328 -0.10 8.65 13.73
CA ASP A 328 -1.24 8.79 14.65
C ASP A 328 -1.08 9.95 15.65
N ARG A 329 0.17 10.26 16.04
CA ARG A 329 0.47 11.36 16.99
C ARG A 329 0.49 12.72 16.30
N ILE A 330 1.07 12.79 15.10
CA ILE A 330 1.23 14.04 14.36
C ILE A 330 -0.06 14.41 13.63
N GLY A 331 -0.77 13.42 13.10
CA GLY A 331 -1.91 13.56 12.20
C GLY A 331 -1.49 13.45 10.73
N ARG A 332 -2.41 12.99 9.90
CA ARG A 332 -2.15 12.68 8.47
C ARG A 332 -1.90 13.96 7.67
N ARG A 333 -2.81 14.90 7.76
CA ARG A 333 -2.71 16.18 7.04
C ARG A 333 -1.50 16.97 7.49
N ARG A 334 -1.27 17.09 8.81
CA ARG A 334 -0.13 17.82 9.36
C ARG A 334 1.19 17.21 8.92
N LEU A 335 1.30 15.88 8.93
CA LEU A 335 2.51 15.16 8.51
C LEU A 335 2.84 15.45 7.03
N MET A 336 1.84 15.40 6.15
CA MET A 336 2.04 15.72 4.72
C MET A 336 2.44 17.18 4.49
N LEU A 337 1.85 18.13 5.22
CA LEU A 337 2.17 19.56 5.12
C LEU A 337 3.57 19.91 5.67
N ILE A 338 4.10 19.13 6.63
CA ILE A 338 5.47 19.28 7.14
C ILE A 338 6.48 18.67 6.17
N MET A 339 6.22 17.46 5.69
CA MET A 339 7.17 16.70 4.88
C MET A 339 7.18 17.14 3.40
N GLY A 340 6.02 17.54 2.85
CA GLY A 340 5.89 17.88 1.43
C GLY A 340 6.83 19.00 0.95
N PRO A 341 6.93 20.15 1.64
CA PRO A 341 7.87 21.20 1.27
C PRO A 341 9.33 20.73 1.25
N GLY A 342 9.71 19.86 2.22
CA GLY A 342 11.04 19.26 2.28
C GLY A 342 11.34 18.38 1.06
N ALA A 343 10.37 17.58 0.61
CA ALA A 343 10.48 16.77 -0.60
C ALA A 343 10.68 17.65 -1.85
N ALA A 344 9.85 18.70 -2.01
CA ALA A 344 9.97 19.64 -3.13
C ALA A 344 11.33 20.34 -3.14
N LEU A 345 11.79 20.89 -2.02
CA LEU A 345 13.08 21.57 -1.90
C LEU A 345 14.25 20.64 -2.17
N SER A 346 14.17 19.39 -1.75
CA SER A 346 15.20 18.38 -2.03
C SER A 346 15.35 18.13 -3.53
N LEU A 347 14.24 18.03 -4.26
CA LEU A 347 14.26 17.87 -5.73
C LEU A 347 14.74 19.14 -6.45
N VAL A 348 14.44 20.34 -5.93
CA VAL A 348 15.01 21.59 -6.45
C VAL A 348 16.54 21.55 -6.29
N GLY A 349 17.05 21.22 -5.11
CA GLY A 349 18.48 21.09 -4.83
C GLY A 349 19.16 20.04 -5.71
N LEU A 350 18.50 18.88 -5.90
CA LEU A 350 18.98 17.81 -6.76
C LEU A 350 19.09 18.27 -8.22
N GLY A 351 18.08 18.98 -8.74
CA GLY A 351 18.10 19.56 -10.08
C GLY A 351 19.22 20.61 -10.26
N ILE A 352 19.46 21.46 -9.26
CA ILE A 352 20.59 22.40 -9.28
C ILE A 352 21.92 21.65 -9.35
N MET A 353 22.08 20.58 -8.59
CA MET A 353 23.32 19.78 -8.62
C MET A 353 23.53 19.11 -9.98
N PHE A 354 22.48 18.58 -10.61
CA PHE A 354 22.58 18.05 -11.98
C PHE A 354 22.93 19.15 -13.00
N MET A 355 22.43 20.38 -12.84
CA MET A 355 22.78 21.50 -13.71
C MET A 355 24.25 21.92 -13.59
N LEU A 356 24.82 21.80 -12.40
CA LEU A 356 26.23 22.18 -12.15
C LEU A 356 27.24 21.13 -12.63
N HIS A 357 26.79 19.92 -13.00
CA HIS A 357 27.65 18.79 -13.47
C HIS A 357 28.91 18.59 -12.62
N PRO A 358 28.80 18.37 -11.30
CA PRO A 358 29.99 18.28 -10.47
C PRO A 358 30.84 17.04 -10.84
N ALA A 359 32.16 17.17 -10.80
CA ALA A 359 33.05 16.06 -11.07
C ALA A 359 32.83 14.91 -10.07
N ALA A 360 32.93 13.67 -10.54
CA ALA A 360 32.83 12.48 -9.69
C ALA A 360 33.85 12.54 -8.54
N GLY A 361 33.42 12.21 -7.31
CA GLY A 361 34.26 12.29 -6.11
C GLY A 361 34.46 13.69 -5.54
N SER A 362 33.88 14.75 -6.14
CA SER A 362 33.88 16.09 -5.60
C SER A 362 32.82 16.28 -4.50
N ALA A 363 32.91 17.37 -3.74
CA ALA A 363 31.87 17.73 -2.76
C ALA A 363 30.47 17.86 -3.40
N GLY A 364 30.40 18.33 -4.66
CA GLY A 364 29.15 18.42 -5.41
C GLY A 364 28.50 17.07 -5.71
N SER A 365 29.30 16.03 -5.98
CA SER A 365 28.75 14.68 -6.18
C SER A 365 28.17 14.08 -4.91
N TYR A 366 28.74 14.36 -3.74
CA TYR A 366 28.16 13.97 -2.46
C TYR A 366 26.86 14.72 -2.17
N LEU A 367 26.72 15.98 -2.63
CA LEU A 367 25.48 16.75 -2.50
C LEU A 367 24.36 16.16 -3.35
N ILE A 368 24.65 15.59 -4.54
CA ILE A 368 23.65 14.84 -5.33
C ILE A 368 23.04 13.71 -4.48
N VAL A 369 23.90 12.89 -3.88
CA VAL A 369 23.45 11.78 -3.03
C VAL A 369 22.71 12.32 -1.80
N ALA A 370 23.19 13.38 -1.18
CA ALA A 370 22.54 13.97 0.00
C ALA A 370 21.12 14.49 -0.32
N PHE A 371 20.92 15.22 -1.43
CA PHE A 371 19.58 15.67 -1.84
C PHE A 371 18.66 14.51 -2.23
N LEU A 372 19.20 13.47 -2.86
CA LEU A 372 18.45 12.24 -3.14
C LEU A 372 17.95 11.58 -1.86
N LEU A 373 18.83 11.40 -0.86
CA LEU A 373 18.47 10.82 0.43
C LEU A 373 17.52 11.72 1.24
N LEU A 374 17.65 13.04 1.16
CA LEU A 374 16.72 13.99 1.77
C LEU A 374 15.33 13.89 1.14
N PHE A 375 15.25 13.80 -0.20
CA PHE A 375 13.99 13.56 -0.88
C PHE A 375 13.32 12.27 -0.39
N MET A 376 14.09 11.17 -0.34
CA MET A 376 13.58 9.89 0.17
C MET A 376 13.11 10.00 1.62
N MET A 377 13.84 10.71 2.47
CA MET A 377 13.48 10.94 3.87
C MET A 377 12.11 11.64 4.00
N PHE A 378 11.95 12.75 3.29
CA PHE A 378 10.72 13.54 3.38
C PHE A 378 9.52 12.82 2.73
N ASN A 379 9.73 12.17 1.60
CA ASN A 379 8.63 11.50 0.90
C ASN A 379 8.17 10.24 1.63
N SER A 380 9.08 9.29 1.93
CA SER A 380 8.72 8.01 2.55
C SER A 380 8.30 8.14 4.02
N GLY A 381 8.80 9.16 4.74
CA GLY A 381 8.46 9.39 6.15
C GLY A 381 7.08 10.00 6.39
N GLY A 382 6.45 10.55 5.38
CA GLY A 382 5.15 11.23 5.53
C GLY A 382 4.19 11.03 4.38
N ILE A 383 4.57 11.47 3.19
CA ILE A 383 3.66 11.49 2.02
C ILE A 383 3.22 10.07 1.67
N GLN A 384 4.17 9.14 1.53
CA GLN A 384 3.92 7.75 1.16
C GLN A 384 3.05 7.02 2.20
N VAL A 385 3.35 7.17 3.50
CA VAL A 385 2.59 6.55 4.58
C VAL A 385 1.15 7.04 4.58
N CYS A 386 0.93 8.35 4.50
CA CYS A 386 -0.41 8.94 4.46
C CYS A 386 -1.15 8.56 3.19
N GLY A 387 -0.46 8.48 2.05
CA GLY A 387 -1.03 8.09 0.76
C GLY A 387 -1.75 6.74 0.79
N TRP A 388 -1.16 5.75 1.45
CA TRP A 388 -1.76 4.42 1.61
C TRP A 388 -2.85 4.35 2.68
N LEU A 389 -2.73 5.13 3.77
CA LEU A 389 -3.68 5.09 4.89
C LEU A 389 -5.01 5.78 4.56
N LEU A 390 -4.97 6.95 3.94
CA LEU A 390 -6.13 7.80 3.75
C LEU A 390 -7.22 7.17 2.88
N GLY A 391 -6.87 6.31 1.94
CA GLY A 391 -7.84 5.56 1.12
C GLY A 391 -8.75 4.64 1.91
N ALA A 392 -8.29 4.15 3.06
CA ALA A 392 -9.08 3.29 3.93
C ALA A 392 -9.84 4.08 5.02
N GLU A 393 -9.41 5.31 5.33
CA GLU A 393 -9.93 6.11 6.44
C GLU A 393 -11.02 7.11 6.02
N MET A 394 -11.04 7.56 4.76
CA MET A 394 -11.91 8.67 4.34
C MET A 394 -13.32 8.25 3.90
N PHE A 395 -13.66 6.95 3.89
CA PHE A 395 -14.92 6.48 3.33
C PHE A 395 -15.80 5.74 4.33
N PRO A 396 -17.14 5.97 4.26
CA PRO A 396 -18.12 5.21 5.03
C PRO A 396 -18.02 3.69 4.79
N LEU A 397 -18.40 2.91 5.80
CA LEU A 397 -18.38 1.44 5.75
C LEU A 397 -19.18 0.86 4.58
N SER A 398 -20.31 1.50 4.22
CA SER A 398 -21.24 1.06 3.18
C SER A 398 -20.67 1.03 1.76
N MET A 399 -19.57 1.74 1.49
CA MET A 399 -18.91 1.83 0.16
C MET A 399 -17.39 1.67 0.21
N ARG A 400 -16.83 1.33 1.37
CA ARG A 400 -15.38 1.31 1.62
C ARG A 400 -14.63 0.34 0.69
N GLY A 401 -15.22 -0.81 0.38
CA GLY A 401 -14.60 -1.80 -0.51
C GLY A 401 -14.30 -1.25 -1.91
N GLN A 402 -15.31 -0.60 -2.51
CA GLN A 402 -15.20 0.03 -3.83
C GLN A 402 -14.26 1.24 -3.79
N ALA A 403 -14.37 2.05 -2.75
CA ALA A 403 -13.54 3.24 -2.55
C ALA A 403 -12.05 2.89 -2.40
N THR A 404 -11.71 1.89 -1.60
CA THR A 404 -10.31 1.44 -1.45
C THR A 404 -9.76 0.81 -2.72
N SER A 405 -10.59 0.10 -3.49
CA SER A 405 -10.17 -0.44 -4.80
C SER A 405 -9.87 0.69 -5.79
N LEU A 406 -10.72 1.72 -5.86
CA LEU A 406 -10.51 2.87 -6.74
C LEU A 406 -9.27 3.68 -6.29
N HIS A 407 -9.08 3.86 -4.99
CA HIS A 407 -7.91 4.52 -4.42
C HIS A 407 -6.61 3.76 -4.76
N ALA A 408 -6.58 2.45 -4.55
CA ALA A 408 -5.43 1.62 -4.89
C ALA A 408 -5.12 1.64 -6.39
N ALA A 409 -6.15 1.60 -7.24
CA ALA A 409 -5.96 1.71 -8.68
C ALA A 409 -5.45 3.09 -9.10
N THR A 410 -5.82 4.16 -8.40
CA THR A 410 -5.28 5.51 -8.63
C THR A 410 -3.80 5.58 -8.22
N LEU A 411 -3.42 4.98 -7.08
CA LEU A 411 -2.01 4.86 -6.68
C LEU A 411 -1.19 4.15 -7.76
N TRP A 412 -1.60 2.95 -8.16
CA TRP A 412 -0.90 2.16 -9.17
C TRP A 412 -0.90 2.82 -10.56
N GLY A 413 -1.99 3.49 -10.94
CA GLY A 413 -2.09 4.21 -12.21
C GLY A 413 -1.18 5.44 -12.27
N ALA A 414 -1.07 6.18 -11.17
CA ALA A 414 -0.17 7.31 -11.05
C ALA A 414 1.31 6.87 -11.07
N ASP A 415 1.62 5.77 -10.40
CA ASP A 415 2.94 5.15 -10.41
C ASP A 415 3.32 4.65 -11.81
N LEU A 416 2.39 3.98 -12.49
CA LEU A 416 2.54 3.58 -13.89
C LEU A 416 2.89 4.78 -14.79
N LEU A 417 2.18 5.90 -14.63
CA LEU A 417 2.42 7.11 -15.41
C LEU A 417 3.86 7.62 -15.21
N VAL A 418 4.31 7.73 -13.96
CA VAL A 418 5.65 8.20 -13.63
C VAL A 418 6.72 7.25 -14.15
N THR A 419 6.59 5.96 -13.83
CA THR A 419 7.61 4.95 -14.18
C THR A 419 7.75 4.74 -15.68
N SER A 420 6.65 4.88 -16.44
CA SER A 420 6.68 4.72 -17.91
C SER A 420 7.18 5.95 -18.68
N THR A 421 7.45 7.06 -18.01
CA THR A 421 7.85 8.32 -18.68
C THR A 421 9.13 8.93 -18.14
N ALA A 422 9.65 8.45 -17.00
CA ALA A 422 10.72 9.13 -16.27
C ALA A 422 12.07 9.12 -17.00
N LEU A 423 12.47 8.01 -17.64
CA LEU A 423 13.73 7.94 -18.42
C LEU A 423 13.62 8.71 -19.72
N THR A 424 12.54 8.52 -20.46
CA THR A 424 12.27 9.27 -21.70
C THR A 424 12.22 10.78 -21.43
N MET A 425 11.64 11.21 -20.30
CA MET A 425 11.63 12.60 -19.87
C MET A 425 13.04 13.08 -19.53
N ALA A 426 13.83 12.28 -18.80
CA ALA A 426 15.20 12.61 -18.46
C ALA A 426 16.11 12.75 -19.71
N GLU A 427 15.91 11.89 -20.72
CA GLU A 427 16.61 12.00 -22.01
C GLU A 427 16.14 13.20 -22.84
N GLY A 428 14.83 13.49 -22.86
CA GLY A 428 14.26 14.55 -23.71
C GLY A 428 14.52 15.95 -23.22
N ILE A 429 14.35 16.21 -21.91
CA ILE A 429 14.50 17.56 -21.31
C ILE A 429 15.69 17.67 -20.34
N GLY A 430 16.38 16.56 -20.07
CA GLY A 430 17.50 16.48 -19.14
C GLY A 430 17.11 16.27 -17.68
N LEU A 431 18.05 15.74 -16.90
CA LEU A 431 17.84 15.40 -15.48
C LEU A 431 17.40 16.62 -14.65
N THR A 432 18.00 17.80 -14.88
CA THR A 432 17.67 19.02 -14.16
C THR A 432 16.19 19.37 -14.26
N TRP A 433 15.67 19.46 -15.48
CA TRP A 433 14.27 19.84 -15.71
C TRP A 433 13.30 18.75 -15.24
N THR A 434 13.69 17.49 -15.34
CA THR A 434 12.94 16.37 -14.81
C THR A 434 12.79 16.48 -13.29
N MET A 435 13.86 16.77 -12.56
CA MET A 435 13.80 16.96 -11.10
C MET A 435 12.93 18.16 -10.72
N TRP A 436 13.04 19.26 -11.45
CA TRP A 436 12.22 20.45 -11.19
C TRP A 436 10.74 20.25 -11.52
N PHE A 437 10.43 19.46 -12.56
CA PHE A 437 9.05 19.05 -12.83
C PHE A 437 8.45 18.29 -11.63
N TYR A 438 9.16 17.29 -11.10
CA TYR A 438 8.70 16.54 -9.91
C TYR A 438 8.70 17.41 -8.64
N ALA A 439 9.59 18.38 -8.52
CA ALA A 439 9.53 19.37 -7.45
C ALA A 439 8.23 20.20 -7.50
N LEU A 440 7.81 20.61 -8.70
CA LEU A 440 6.54 21.32 -8.92
C LEU A 440 5.34 20.43 -8.57
N VAL A 441 5.37 19.14 -8.94
CA VAL A 441 4.32 18.17 -8.57
C VAL A 441 4.23 18.02 -7.05
N ASN A 442 5.35 17.92 -6.33
CA ASN A 442 5.36 17.88 -4.87
C ASN A 442 4.80 19.17 -4.25
N LEU A 443 5.13 20.33 -4.81
CA LEU A 443 4.56 21.61 -4.37
C LEU A 443 3.04 21.67 -4.61
N ALA A 444 2.58 21.19 -5.78
CA ALA A 444 1.16 21.07 -6.07
C ALA A 444 0.45 20.12 -5.10
N SER A 445 1.11 19.01 -4.71
CA SER A 445 0.65 18.11 -3.66
C SER A 445 0.42 18.84 -2.33
N VAL A 446 1.38 19.65 -1.89
CA VAL A 446 1.26 20.44 -0.65
C VAL A 446 0.06 21.41 -0.73
N ILE A 447 -0.07 22.12 -1.85
CA ILE A 447 -1.20 23.02 -2.09
C ILE A 447 -2.52 22.24 -2.09
N PHE A 448 -2.57 21.10 -2.75
CA PHE A 448 -3.76 20.24 -2.76
C PHE A 448 -4.14 19.77 -1.34
N VAL A 449 -3.19 19.26 -0.57
CA VAL A 449 -3.42 18.81 0.82
C VAL A 449 -3.92 19.97 1.67
N PHE A 450 -3.37 21.16 1.50
CA PHE A 450 -3.78 22.35 2.27
C PHE A 450 -5.25 22.72 2.03
N PHE A 451 -5.73 22.64 0.78
CA PHE A 451 -7.07 23.09 0.42
C PHE A 451 -8.15 22.00 0.44
N PHE A 452 -7.79 20.72 0.28
CA PHE A 452 -8.76 19.65 0.04
C PHE A 452 -8.74 18.52 1.09
N VAL A 453 -7.65 18.35 1.84
CA VAL A 453 -7.51 17.21 2.75
C VAL A 453 -7.75 17.65 4.19
N PRO A 454 -8.84 17.21 4.84
CA PRO A 454 -9.06 17.45 6.27
C PRO A 454 -8.18 16.56 7.15
N GLU A 455 -8.07 16.90 8.45
CA GLU A 455 -7.35 16.05 9.42
C GLU A 455 -8.30 14.95 9.94
N THR A 456 -7.96 13.69 9.64
CA THR A 456 -8.76 12.51 9.99
C THR A 456 -8.26 11.79 11.25
N SER A 457 -7.15 12.24 11.84
CA SER A 457 -6.56 11.59 13.01
C SER A 457 -7.54 11.55 14.18
N GLY A 458 -7.78 10.35 14.73
CA GLY A 458 -8.68 10.14 15.87
C GLY A 458 -10.17 10.12 15.55
N ALA A 459 -10.58 10.37 14.30
CA ALA A 459 -11.98 10.24 13.89
C ALA A 459 -12.34 8.76 13.66
N SER A 460 -13.52 8.36 14.13
CA SER A 460 -14.11 7.07 13.75
C SER A 460 -14.66 7.12 12.32
N LEU A 461 -15.00 5.98 11.75
CA LEU A 461 -15.59 5.95 10.41
C LEU A 461 -17.02 6.55 10.41
N GLU A 462 -17.71 6.42 11.51
CA GLU A 462 -19.01 7.01 11.77
C GLU A 462 -18.92 8.54 11.83
N ASP A 463 -17.93 9.09 12.54
CA ASP A 463 -17.66 10.54 12.59
C ASP A 463 -17.36 11.11 11.20
N ILE A 464 -16.66 10.36 10.36
CA ILE A 464 -16.35 10.77 8.99
C ILE A 464 -17.62 10.76 8.12
N GLU A 465 -18.48 9.76 8.27
CA GLU A 465 -19.76 9.69 7.57
C GLU A 465 -20.67 10.87 7.98
N ASP A 466 -20.82 11.15 9.28
CA ASP A 466 -21.58 12.27 9.80
C ASP A 466 -21.00 13.62 9.31
N ALA A 467 -19.68 13.77 9.33
CA ALA A 467 -19.03 14.97 8.81
C ALA A 467 -19.26 15.18 7.30
N LEU A 468 -19.35 14.09 6.52
CA LEU A 468 -19.68 14.15 5.09
C LEU A 468 -21.15 14.56 4.88
N VAL A 469 -22.07 13.93 5.58
CA VAL A 469 -23.52 14.22 5.48
C VAL A 469 -23.82 15.65 5.90
N GLU A 470 -23.21 16.12 6.98
CA GLU A 470 -23.37 17.48 7.53
C GLU A 470 -22.50 18.53 6.82
N ASN A 471 -21.76 18.15 5.78
CA ASN A 471 -20.89 19.04 5.02
C ASN A 471 -19.77 19.72 5.86
N ARG A 472 -19.35 19.05 6.96
CA ARG A 472 -18.24 19.45 7.84
C ARG A 472 -16.90 18.85 7.40
N PHE A 473 -16.88 17.93 6.43
CA PHE A 473 -15.67 17.31 5.89
C PHE A 473 -14.87 18.32 5.06
N ARG A 474 -14.19 19.24 5.75
CA ARG A 474 -13.42 20.34 5.16
C ARG A 474 -12.12 20.58 5.92
N PRO A 475 -11.01 20.91 5.23
CA PRO A 475 -9.79 21.30 5.92
C PRO A 475 -9.98 22.61 6.66
N THR A 476 -9.55 22.65 7.93
CA THR A 476 -9.54 23.88 8.73
C THR A 476 -8.14 24.50 8.72
N ARG A 477 -8.03 25.85 8.81
CA ARG A 477 -6.73 26.54 8.88
C ARG A 477 -5.92 26.13 10.11
N ASP A 478 -6.59 25.86 11.21
CA ASP A 478 -5.96 25.50 12.50
C ASP A 478 -5.62 24.01 12.60
N ASN A 479 -5.76 23.25 11.50
CA ASN A 479 -5.61 21.78 11.48
C ASN A 479 -6.47 21.06 12.54
N LYS A 480 -7.63 21.62 12.87
CA LYS A 480 -8.56 20.97 13.78
C LYS A 480 -9.04 19.65 13.18
N ARG A 481 -9.22 18.67 14.05
CA ARG A 481 -9.78 17.37 13.69
C ARG A 481 -11.24 17.52 13.26
N ILE A 482 -11.74 16.58 12.48
CA ILE A 482 -13.15 16.53 12.05
C ILE A 482 -14.09 16.36 13.25
N VAL A 483 -13.63 15.71 14.33
CA VAL A 483 -14.38 15.48 15.58
C VAL A 483 -14.37 16.74 16.43
N PRO A 484 -15.54 17.21 16.97
CA PRO A 484 -15.61 18.31 17.93
C PRO A 484 -14.83 17.99 19.23
N GLU A 485 -14.20 19.01 19.81
CA GLU A 485 -13.39 18.86 21.06
C GLU A 485 -14.24 18.41 22.26
N GLU A 486 -15.56 18.62 22.25
CA GLU A 486 -16.49 18.23 23.32
C GLU A 486 -16.59 16.70 23.50
N ASP A 487 -16.40 15.92 22.43
CA ASP A 487 -16.46 14.45 22.52
C ASP A 487 -15.13 13.82 22.98
N GLU A 488 -14.01 14.56 22.98
CA GLU A 488 -12.73 14.08 23.52
C GLU A 488 -12.66 14.09 25.07
N GLU A 489 -13.35 14.99 25.76
CA GLU A 489 -13.38 15.02 27.22
C GLU A 489 -14.20 13.84 27.76
N ASP A 490 -15.29 13.48 27.11
CA ASP A 490 -16.10 12.32 27.50
C ASP A 490 -15.38 10.99 27.24
N ALA A 491 -14.64 10.87 26.14
CA ALA A 491 -13.84 9.68 25.85
C ALA A 491 -12.63 9.50 26.78
N ARG A 492 -12.03 10.61 27.26
CA ARG A 492 -10.93 10.57 28.24
C ARG A 492 -11.41 10.33 29.67
N SER A 493 -12.66 10.69 29.98
CA SER A 493 -13.27 10.41 31.28
C SER A 493 -13.78 8.97 31.42
N ALA A 494 -13.92 8.25 30.29
CA ALA A 494 -14.41 6.86 30.21
C ALA A 494 -13.30 5.81 30.09
N ALA A 495 -12.02 6.21 29.92
CA ALA A 495 -10.83 5.36 29.81
C ALA A 495 -10.02 5.35 31.11
#